data_842ca4b2d54e58f299c8a0d6ff4ec3ed
#
_entry.id   842ca4b2d54e58f299c8a0d6ff4ec3ed
#
_cell.length_a   1.000
_cell.length_b   1.000
_cell.length_c   1.000
_cell.angle_alpha   90.00
_cell.angle_beta   90.00
_cell.angle_gamma   90.00
#
_symmetry.space_group_name_H-M   'P 1'
#
loop_
_entity.id
_entity.type
_entity.pdbx_description
1 polymer ?
#
loop_
_entity_poly.entity_id
_entity_poly.type
_entity_poly.pdbx_seq_one_letter_code
_entity_poly.pdbx_strand_id
1 'polypeptide(L)'
;MAVAINKKMITVQGVNIQCFDAGNGAATIVLLHGAGVDSAMMSWAEVMRILGENYRVIAPDLPGYGGSDSIDGEYTLGFYTETVKGIIEAFQCPPVVLVGLSLGGGISLNMALNYPELIRLLIPVDAWGLFPKLPYHRLTHWYTRSKLNDNLYQWTGKYPAIVRWSLAYNLFGDKSKVTEALVEEVRDAMLEPEAGKPFISFQRSEITRTGLNTDLYSRLGEIAMPTLLIHGSKDKAVPLKDALAASKLIPNCQLHIMEGCRHWPQKERPEEFARVVRDFIAGQNL
;
A
#
# COMPACT_ATOMS: atom_id res chain seq x y z
N MET A 1 13.91 -21.36 12.69
CA MET A 1 12.75 -21.91 11.94
C MET A 1 12.08 -20.74 11.23
N ALA A 2 11.60 -20.92 10.00
CA ALA A 2 10.92 -19.84 9.31
C ALA A 2 9.62 -19.47 10.04
N VAL A 3 9.33 -18.17 10.18
CA VAL A 3 8.10 -17.66 10.82
C VAL A 3 6.89 -18.11 9.99
N ALA A 4 5.95 -18.79 10.65
CA ALA A 4 4.70 -19.19 10.01
C ALA A 4 3.79 -17.98 9.80
N ILE A 5 3.15 -17.92 8.64
CA ILE A 5 2.10 -16.93 8.34
C ILE A 5 0.77 -17.65 8.40
N ASN A 6 -0.09 -17.20 9.30
CA ASN A 6 -1.41 -17.80 9.52
C ASN A 6 -2.49 -16.95 8.83
N LYS A 7 -3.39 -17.62 8.12
CA LYS A 7 -4.54 -16.99 7.48
C LYS A 7 -5.72 -16.93 8.45
N LYS A 8 -6.41 -15.82 8.51
CA LYS A 8 -7.61 -15.59 9.33
C LYS A 8 -8.64 -14.78 8.56
N MET A 9 -9.91 -15.13 8.70
CA MET A 9 -11.02 -14.30 8.25
C MET A 9 -11.59 -13.53 9.42
N ILE A 10 -11.87 -12.23 9.23
CA ILE A 10 -12.59 -11.40 10.19
C ILE A 10 -13.71 -10.67 9.45
N THR A 11 -14.73 -10.20 10.16
CA THR A 11 -15.79 -9.38 9.57
C THR A 11 -15.70 -7.97 10.10
N VAL A 12 -15.56 -6.99 9.22
CA VAL A 12 -15.52 -5.56 9.55
C VAL A 12 -16.62 -4.86 8.75
N GLN A 13 -17.54 -4.18 9.43
CA GLN A 13 -18.66 -3.46 8.80
C GLN A 13 -19.49 -4.34 7.82
N GLY A 14 -19.61 -5.63 8.11
CA GLY A 14 -20.34 -6.57 7.27
C GLY A 14 -19.56 -7.14 6.08
N VAL A 15 -18.28 -6.74 5.90
CA VAL A 15 -17.39 -7.25 4.85
C VAL A 15 -16.44 -8.27 5.45
N ASN A 16 -16.30 -9.45 4.84
CA ASN A 16 -15.32 -10.44 5.26
C ASN A 16 -13.94 -10.08 4.72
N ILE A 17 -13.00 -9.90 5.63
CA ILE A 17 -11.62 -9.48 5.35
C ILE A 17 -10.69 -10.65 5.61
N GLN A 18 -9.94 -11.04 4.61
CA GLN A 18 -8.85 -11.99 4.76
C GLN A 18 -7.63 -11.27 5.35
N CYS A 19 -7.12 -11.77 6.45
CA CYS A 19 -5.94 -11.23 7.11
C CYS A 19 -4.88 -12.33 7.25
N PHE A 20 -3.64 -11.92 7.23
CA PHE A 20 -2.48 -12.77 7.53
C PHE A 20 -1.81 -12.25 8.80
N ASP A 21 -1.46 -13.17 9.71
CA ASP A 21 -0.86 -12.89 11.02
C ASP A 21 0.43 -13.72 11.17
N ALA A 22 1.54 -13.07 11.53
CA ALA A 22 2.84 -13.70 11.66
C ALA A 22 3.57 -13.14 12.89
N GLY A 23 4.34 -14.01 13.59
CA GLY A 23 5.08 -13.62 14.77
C GLY A 23 4.18 -13.33 15.99
N ASN A 24 4.81 -12.99 17.12
CA ASN A 24 4.13 -12.74 18.38
C ASN A 24 4.84 -11.71 19.27
N GLY A 25 5.67 -10.84 18.69
CA GLY A 25 6.36 -9.77 19.41
C GLY A 25 5.39 -8.78 20.06
N ALA A 26 5.89 -8.02 21.04
CA ALA A 26 5.08 -7.07 21.82
C ALA A 26 4.54 -5.90 20.96
N ALA A 27 5.32 -5.42 20.00
CA ALA A 27 4.86 -4.39 19.07
C ALA A 27 4.16 -5.03 17.86
N THR A 28 3.03 -4.42 17.46
CA THR A 28 2.26 -4.86 16.29
C THR A 28 2.53 -3.96 15.10
N ILE A 29 2.87 -4.56 13.97
CA ILE A 29 3.03 -3.91 12.67
C ILE A 29 1.83 -4.28 11.80
N VAL A 30 1.15 -3.31 11.22
CA VAL A 30 0.09 -3.52 10.21
C VAL A 30 0.62 -3.11 8.86
N LEU A 31 0.58 -4.02 7.88
CA LEU A 31 1.09 -3.84 6.53
C LEU A 31 -0.07 -3.72 5.54
N LEU A 32 -0.22 -2.57 4.89
CA LEU A 32 -1.26 -2.32 3.89
C LEU A 32 -0.66 -2.38 2.49
N HIS A 33 -1.21 -3.24 1.63
CA HIS A 33 -0.77 -3.39 0.25
C HIS A 33 -1.24 -2.23 -0.66
N GLY A 34 -0.73 -2.19 -1.88
CA GLY A 34 -1.05 -1.18 -2.88
C GLY A 34 -2.38 -1.43 -3.60
N ALA A 35 -2.57 -0.70 -4.69
CA ALA A 35 -3.74 -0.84 -5.55
C ALA A 35 -3.46 -1.75 -6.77
N GLY A 36 -4.38 -1.78 -7.73
CA GLY A 36 -4.27 -2.56 -8.96
C GLY A 36 -4.77 -3.97 -8.78
N VAL A 37 -3.87 -4.94 -8.81
CA VAL A 37 -4.13 -6.37 -8.56
C VAL A 37 -3.29 -6.91 -7.40
N ASP A 38 -2.86 -6.03 -6.53
CA ASP A 38 -2.03 -6.33 -5.37
C ASP A 38 -2.82 -7.10 -4.28
N SER A 39 -2.12 -7.69 -3.34
CA SER A 39 -2.67 -8.35 -2.16
C SER A 39 -1.66 -8.37 -1.02
N ALA A 40 -2.11 -8.71 0.18
CA ALA A 40 -1.22 -8.82 1.34
C ALA A 40 -0.04 -9.77 1.09
N MET A 41 -0.31 -10.96 0.55
CA MET A 41 0.75 -11.94 0.29
C MET A 41 1.61 -11.57 -0.91
N MET A 42 1.04 -10.98 -1.94
CA MET A 42 1.80 -10.52 -3.11
C MET A 42 2.82 -9.43 -2.72
N SER A 43 2.43 -8.44 -1.94
CA SER A 43 3.31 -7.36 -1.50
C SER A 43 4.23 -7.73 -0.35
N TRP A 44 3.73 -8.48 0.65
CA TRP A 44 4.33 -8.46 1.98
C TRP A 44 4.86 -9.81 2.48
N ALA A 45 4.65 -10.94 1.75
CA ALA A 45 4.97 -12.27 2.26
C ALA A 45 6.41 -12.42 2.80
N GLU A 46 7.41 -11.86 2.10
CA GLU A 46 8.81 -11.94 2.51
C GLU A 46 9.09 -11.03 3.71
N VAL A 47 8.61 -9.78 3.65
CA VAL A 47 8.74 -8.80 4.75
C VAL A 47 8.06 -9.31 6.03
N MET A 48 6.89 -9.96 5.91
CA MET A 48 6.20 -10.57 7.04
C MET A 48 7.04 -11.63 7.74
N ARG A 49 7.72 -12.50 6.98
CA ARG A 49 8.60 -13.53 7.56
C ARG A 49 9.77 -12.91 8.31
N ILE A 50 10.37 -11.87 7.74
CA ILE A 50 11.55 -11.20 8.34
C ILE A 50 11.16 -10.40 9.59
N LEU A 51 10.09 -9.59 9.51
CA LEU A 51 9.64 -8.78 10.65
C LEU A 51 8.98 -9.62 11.74
N GLY A 52 8.31 -10.72 11.37
CA GLY A 52 7.66 -11.65 12.29
C GLY A 52 8.61 -12.38 13.25
N GLU A 53 9.92 -12.34 13.00
CA GLU A 53 10.91 -12.85 13.97
C GLU A 53 10.91 -12.05 15.28
N ASN A 54 10.56 -10.77 15.24
CA ASN A 54 10.66 -9.86 16.39
C ASN A 54 9.35 -9.16 16.75
N TYR A 55 8.41 -9.08 15.80
CA TYR A 55 7.16 -8.34 15.93
C TYR A 55 5.96 -9.23 15.66
N ARG A 56 4.78 -8.82 16.11
CA ARG A 56 3.54 -9.32 15.54
C ARG A 56 3.24 -8.55 14.28
N VAL A 57 3.03 -9.23 13.16
CA VAL A 57 2.81 -8.60 11.85
C VAL A 57 1.45 -9.03 11.31
N ILE A 58 0.60 -8.07 11.01
CA ILE A 58 -0.73 -8.28 10.44
C ILE A 58 -0.77 -7.64 9.05
N ALA A 59 -1.20 -8.39 8.04
CA ALA A 59 -1.41 -7.89 6.68
C ALA A 59 -2.80 -8.29 6.18
N PRO A 60 -3.75 -7.36 6.09
CA PRO A 60 -5.06 -7.62 5.48
C PRO A 60 -4.98 -7.55 3.96
N ASP A 61 -5.76 -8.37 3.29
CA ASP A 61 -6.24 -8.05 1.96
C ASP A 61 -7.32 -6.96 2.10
N LEU A 62 -7.13 -5.81 1.47
CA LEU A 62 -8.12 -4.75 1.49
C LEU A 62 -9.42 -5.21 0.78
N PRO A 63 -10.60 -4.68 1.13
CA PRO A 63 -11.86 -5.02 0.44
C PRO A 63 -11.74 -4.97 -1.07
N GLY A 64 -12.19 -6.04 -1.74
CA GLY A 64 -12.10 -6.19 -3.19
C GLY A 64 -10.74 -6.67 -3.71
N TYR A 65 -9.80 -7.02 -2.82
CA TYR A 65 -8.48 -7.55 -3.16
C TYR A 65 -8.25 -8.91 -2.51
N GLY A 66 -7.41 -9.73 -3.13
CA GLY A 66 -7.01 -11.03 -2.62
C GLY A 66 -8.20 -11.92 -2.25
N GLY A 67 -8.25 -12.37 -1.00
CA GLY A 67 -9.36 -13.22 -0.51
C GLY A 67 -10.41 -12.49 0.31
N SER A 68 -10.41 -11.13 0.30
CA SER A 68 -11.45 -10.32 0.93
C SER A 68 -12.64 -10.10 0.01
N ASP A 69 -13.82 -9.94 0.60
CA ASP A 69 -15.05 -9.71 -0.15
C ASP A 69 -14.99 -8.37 -0.91
N SER A 70 -15.64 -8.35 -2.08
CA SER A 70 -16.00 -7.12 -2.80
C SER A 70 -17.22 -6.46 -2.17
N ILE A 71 -17.39 -5.17 -2.41
CA ILE A 71 -18.58 -4.41 -1.99
C ILE A 71 -19.36 -3.88 -3.19
N ASP A 72 -20.65 -3.65 -3.00
CA ASP A 72 -21.53 -3.01 -4.00
C ASP A 72 -21.43 -1.48 -4.00
N GLY A 73 -20.53 -0.90 -3.20
CA GLY A 73 -20.34 0.53 -3.03
C GLY A 73 -19.11 1.09 -3.74
N GLU A 74 -18.84 2.36 -3.49
CA GLU A 74 -17.63 3.03 -3.97
C GLU A 74 -16.44 2.72 -3.05
N TYR A 75 -15.31 2.41 -3.67
CA TYR A 75 -14.04 2.24 -2.97
C TYR A 75 -13.35 3.61 -2.83
N THR A 76 -13.69 4.33 -1.76
CA THR A 76 -13.10 5.63 -1.44
C THR A 76 -11.94 5.51 -0.45
N LEU A 77 -11.10 6.53 -0.34
CA LEU A 77 -10.06 6.57 0.69
C LEU A 77 -10.67 6.49 2.10
N GLY A 78 -11.80 7.19 2.31
CA GLY A 78 -12.53 7.15 3.58
C GLY A 78 -13.04 5.75 3.91
N PHE A 79 -13.65 5.04 2.96
CA PHE A 79 -14.08 3.64 3.15
C PHE A 79 -12.94 2.73 3.58
N TYR A 80 -11.81 2.77 2.89
CA TYR A 80 -10.65 1.96 3.27
C TYR A 80 -10.10 2.35 4.64
N THR A 81 -10.08 3.63 4.98
CA THR A 81 -9.63 4.12 6.28
C THR A 81 -10.49 3.55 7.42
N GLU A 82 -11.81 3.63 7.29
CA GLU A 82 -12.75 3.05 8.27
C GLU A 82 -12.60 1.52 8.38
N THR A 83 -12.37 0.85 7.26
CA THR A 83 -12.11 -0.60 7.25
C THR A 83 -10.82 -0.94 8.01
N VAL A 84 -9.72 -0.22 7.77
CA VAL A 84 -8.44 -0.46 8.48
C VAL A 84 -8.56 -0.17 9.96
N LYS A 85 -9.30 0.89 10.35
CA LYS A 85 -9.65 1.14 11.75
C LYS A 85 -10.34 -0.08 12.37
N GLY A 86 -11.40 -0.57 11.73
CA GLY A 86 -12.13 -1.75 12.20
C GLY A 86 -11.26 -3.02 12.27
N ILE A 87 -10.29 -3.19 11.38
CA ILE A 87 -9.32 -4.29 11.43
C ILE A 87 -8.45 -4.17 12.69
N ILE A 88 -7.87 -3.00 12.96
CA ILE A 88 -7.02 -2.76 14.15
C ILE A 88 -7.83 -3.04 15.43
N GLU A 89 -9.08 -2.58 15.50
CA GLU A 89 -10.00 -2.82 16.63
C GLU A 89 -10.34 -4.31 16.79
N ALA A 90 -10.66 -5.02 15.69
CA ALA A 90 -10.99 -6.45 15.71
C ALA A 90 -9.83 -7.34 16.20
N PHE A 91 -8.60 -6.96 15.90
CA PHE A 91 -7.40 -7.62 16.40
C PHE A 91 -7.01 -7.18 17.83
N GLN A 92 -7.74 -6.22 18.42
CA GLN A 92 -7.46 -5.65 19.75
C GLN A 92 -6.01 -5.19 19.89
N CYS A 93 -5.50 -4.56 18.84
CA CYS A 93 -4.13 -4.09 18.83
C CYS A 93 -3.94 -2.87 19.75
N PRO A 94 -2.79 -2.76 20.43
CA PRO A 94 -2.32 -1.48 20.95
C PRO A 94 -2.06 -0.52 19.78
N PRO A 95 -1.73 0.76 20.01
CA PRO A 95 -1.32 1.64 18.92
C PRO A 95 -0.22 1.01 18.08
N VAL A 96 -0.46 0.91 16.75
CA VAL A 96 0.34 0.09 15.84
C VAL A 96 1.44 0.87 15.15
N VAL A 97 2.44 0.16 14.63
CA VAL A 97 3.30 0.64 13.54
C VAL A 97 2.55 0.39 12.24
N LEU A 98 2.09 1.47 11.60
CA LEU A 98 1.31 1.36 10.37
C LEU A 98 2.19 1.60 9.14
N VAL A 99 2.34 0.57 8.32
CA VAL A 99 3.13 0.58 7.09
C VAL A 99 2.18 0.45 5.91
N GLY A 100 2.28 1.31 4.92
CA GLY A 100 1.38 1.24 3.76
C GLY A 100 2.07 1.56 2.45
N LEU A 101 1.88 0.69 1.45
CA LEU A 101 2.38 0.87 0.09
C LEU A 101 1.35 1.60 -0.77
N SER A 102 1.74 2.63 -1.51
CA SER A 102 0.91 3.27 -2.54
C SER A 102 -0.48 3.67 -2.03
N LEU A 103 -1.57 3.01 -2.44
CA LEU A 103 -2.91 3.15 -1.86
C LEU A 103 -2.88 2.92 -0.34
N GLY A 104 -2.24 1.84 0.13
CA GLY A 104 -2.05 1.56 1.54
C GLY A 104 -1.31 2.69 2.26
N GLY A 105 -0.37 3.35 1.57
CA GLY A 105 0.30 4.56 2.05
C GLY A 105 -0.65 5.75 2.23
N GLY A 106 -1.53 5.98 1.26
CA GLY A 106 -2.58 6.99 1.36
C GLY A 106 -3.57 6.71 2.49
N ILE A 107 -3.97 5.44 2.66
CA ILE A 107 -4.79 4.99 3.79
C ILE A 107 -4.07 5.26 5.12
N SER A 108 -2.79 4.92 5.21
CA SER A 108 -2.00 5.11 6.43
C SER A 108 -1.85 6.59 6.80
N LEU A 109 -1.65 7.47 5.82
CA LEU A 109 -1.66 8.92 6.02
C LEU A 109 -3.03 9.42 6.51
N ASN A 110 -4.12 8.96 5.89
CA ASN A 110 -5.46 9.35 6.29
C ASN A 110 -5.84 8.83 7.69
N MET A 111 -5.37 7.60 8.04
CA MET A 111 -5.48 7.06 9.41
C MET A 111 -4.76 7.95 10.43
N ALA A 112 -3.51 8.35 10.13
CA ALA A 112 -2.71 9.20 11.00
C ALA A 112 -3.35 10.58 11.24
N LEU A 113 -4.06 11.10 10.26
CA LEU A 113 -4.76 12.39 10.35
C LEU A 113 -6.10 12.33 11.09
N ASN A 114 -6.82 11.21 11.03
CA ASN A 114 -8.17 11.12 11.58
C ASN A 114 -8.27 10.22 12.83
N TYR A 115 -7.32 9.30 13.05
CA TYR A 115 -7.25 8.34 14.16
C TYR A 115 -5.82 8.24 14.72
N PRO A 116 -5.19 9.38 15.11
CA PRO A 116 -3.78 9.41 15.56
C PRO A 116 -3.53 8.53 16.79
N GLU A 117 -4.55 8.31 17.63
CA GLU A 117 -4.47 7.48 18.83
C GLU A 117 -4.25 5.98 18.54
N LEU A 118 -4.57 5.53 17.33
CA LEU A 118 -4.35 4.15 16.90
C LEU A 118 -2.95 3.92 16.32
N ILE A 119 -2.21 5.00 16.03
CA ILE A 119 -0.94 4.94 15.30
C ILE A 119 0.21 5.38 16.19
N ARG A 120 1.10 4.45 16.49
CA ARG A 120 2.32 4.73 17.24
C ARG A 120 3.44 5.27 16.36
N LEU A 121 3.66 4.62 15.21
CA LEU A 121 4.62 5.02 14.18
C LEU A 121 3.98 4.89 12.80
N LEU A 122 4.33 5.79 11.90
CA LEU A 122 3.80 5.85 10.55
C LEU A 122 4.91 5.60 9.51
N ILE A 123 4.70 4.65 8.58
CA ILE A 123 5.67 4.32 7.55
C ILE A 123 4.97 4.24 6.17
N PRO A 124 4.71 5.38 5.52
CA PRO A 124 4.20 5.40 4.14
C PRO A 124 5.31 5.02 3.15
N VAL A 125 5.00 4.12 2.21
CA VAL A 125 5.91 3.60 1.19
C VAL A 125 5.38 3.97 -0.18
N ASP A 126 6.14 4.72 -0.97
CA ASP A 126 5.72 5.18 -2.31
C ASP A 126 4.25 5.66 -2.34
N ALA A 127 3.87 6.45 -1.32
CA ALA A 127 2.49 6.62 -0.89
C ALA A 127 1.67 7.53 -1.81
N TRP A 128 0.41 7.14 -2.05
CA TRP A 128 -0.61 8.07 -2.53
C TRP A 128 -0.82 9.21 -1.53
N GLY A 129 -1.07 10.41 -2.05
CA GLY A 129 -1.36 11.57 -1.19
C GLY A 129 -0.14 12.45 -0.85
N LEU A 130 1.07 12.08 -1.28
CA LEU A 130 2.27 12.92 -1.13
C LEU A 130 2.35 14.08 -2.15
N PHE A 131 1.30 14.31 -2.92
CA PHE A 131 1.25 15.31 -3.99
C PHE A 131 -0.13 16.00 -4.03
N PRO A 132 -0.19 17.29 -4.39
CA PRO A 132 -1.46 18.02 -4.47
C PRO A 132 -2.25 17.71 -5.76
N LYS A 133 -1.56 17.29 -6.83
CA LYS A 133 -2.15 16.96 -8.13
C LYS A 133 -1.30 15.93 -8.86
N LEU A 134 -1.97 15.10 -9.66
CA LEU A 134 -1.31 14.17 -10.57
C LEU A 134 -0.67 14.89 -11.77
N PRO A 135 0.41 14.34 -12.35
CA PRO A 135 0.90 14.78 -13.65
C PRO A 135 -0.22 14.67 -14.70
N TYR A 136 -0.30 15.66 -15.60
CA TYR A 136 -1.33 15.70 -16.66
C TYR A 136 -2.76 15.48 -16.11
N HIS A 137 -3.08 16.05 -14.97
CA HIS A 137 -4.27 15.80 -14.16
C HIS A 137 -5.59 15.71 -14.93
N ARG A 138 -5.83 16.64 -15.88
CA ARG A 138 -7.07 16.65 -16.71
C ARG A 138 -7.16 15.43 -17.64
N LEU A 139 -6.03 15.00 -18.19
CA LEU A 139 -5.94 13.82 -19.04
C LEU A 139 -6.15 12.54 -18.21
N THR A 140 -5.51 12.47 -17.03
CA THR A 140 -5.69 11.37 -16.10
C THR A 140 -7.15 11.26 -15.63
N HIS A 141 -7.80 12.39 -15.29
CA HIS A 141 -9.22 12.41 -14.95
C HIS A 141 -10.11 11.88 -16.10
N TRP A 142 -9.84 12.26 -17.34
CA TRP A 142 -10.57 11.73 -18.50
C TRP A 142 -10.33 10.22 -18.68
N TYR A 143 -9.05 9.79 -18.60
CA TYR A 143 -8.67 8.39 -18.76
C TYR A 143 -9.34 7.49 -17.72
N THR A 144 -9.35 7.87 -16.45
CA THR A 144 -9.92 7.04 -15.35
C THR A 144 -11.42 6.80 -15.51
N ARG A 145 -12.12 7.62 -16.31
CA ARG A 145 -13.55 7.49 -16.62
C ARG A 145 -13.83 6.84 -17.98
N SER A 146 -12.79 6.51 -18.72
CA SER A 146 -12.94 5.88 -20.03
C SER A 146 -13.14 4.37 -19.92
N LYS A 147 -13.84 3.79 -20.92
CA LYS A 147 -13.94 2.32 -21.07
C LYS A 147 -12.60 1.64 -21.31
N LEU A 148 -11.59 2.40 -21.76
CA LEU A 148 -10.23 1.88 -21.91
C LEU A 148 -9.64 1.48 -20.57
N ASN A 149 -9.83 2.31 -19.52
CA ASN A 149 -9.41 1.98 -18.17
C ASN A 149 -10.12 0.73 -17.63
N ASP A 150 -11.43 0.60 -17.90
CA ASP A 150 -12.25 -0.52 -17.40
C ASP A 150 -11.79 -1.89 -17.93
N ASN A 151 -11.32 -1.92 -19.17
CA ASN A 151 -10.98 -3.19 -19.83
C ASN A 151 -9.47 -3.50 -19.83
N LEU A 152 -8.64 -2.57 -19.36
CA LEU A 152 -7.19 -2.67 -19.51
C LEU A 152 -6.62 -3.87 -18.74
N TYR A 153 -7.08 -4.14 -17.53
CA TYR A 153 -6.59 -5.23 -16.69
C TYR A 153 -6.80 -6.59 -17.35
N GLN A 154 -8.03 -6.92 -17.68
CA GLN A 154 -8.35 -8.20 -18.30
C GLN A 154 -7.72 -8.36 -19.69
N TRP A 155 -7.59 -7.26 -20.45
CA TRP A 155 -6.92 -7.31 -21.74
C TRP A 155 -5.43 -7.56 -21.59
N THR A 156 -4.74 -6.84 -20.70
CA THR A 156 -3.28 -6.99 -20.49
C THR A 156 -2.94 -8.33 -19.85
N GLY A 157 -3.76 -8.84 -18.93
CA GLY A 157 -3.58 -10.15 -18.29
C GLY A 157 -3.57 -11.33 -19.26
N LYS A 158 -4.16 -11.19 -20.45
CA LYS A 158 -4.09 -12.23 -21.51
C LYS A 158 -2.69 -12.40 -22.11
N TYR A 159 -1.80 -11.42 -21.94
CA TYR A 159 -0.50 -11.39 -22.59
C TYR A 159 0.65 -11.34 -21.57
N PRO A 160 1.26 -12.50 -21.20
CA PRO A 160 2.32 -12.56 -20.19
C PRO A 160 3.49 -11.60 -20.47
N ALA A 161 3.83 -11.40 -21.74
CA ALA A 161 4.89 -10.48 -22.14
C ALA A 161 4.57 -9.01 -21.79
N ILE A 162 3.28 -8.61 -21.88
CA ILE A 162 2.83 -7.26 -21.49
C ILE A 162 2.86 -7.13 -19.97
N VAL A 163 2.40 -8.15 -19.23
CA VAL A 163 2.47 -8.18 -17.76
C VAL A 163 3.93 -8.05 -17.31
N ARG A 164 4.84 -8.87 -17.86
CA ARG A 164 6.27 -8.79 -17.57
C ARG A 164 6.85 -7.40 -17.85
N TRP A 165 6.54 -6.84 -19.01
CA TRP A 165 7.00 -5.50 -19.37
C TRP A 165 6.47 -4.45 -18.38
N SER A 166 5.19 -4.54 -18.02
CA SER A 166 4.56 -3.60 -17.07
C SER A 166 5.22 -3.67 -15.69
N LEU A 167 5.45 -4.87 -15.15
CA LEU A 167 6.16 -5.08 -13.90
C LEU A 167 7.57 -4.47 -13.95
N ALA A 168 8.35 -4.82 -14.98
CA ALA A 168 9.72 -4.34 -15.16
C ALA A 168 9.80 -2.83 -15.41
N TYR A 169 8.76 -2.22 -16.00
CA TYR A 169 8.75 -0.80 -16.31
C TYR A 169 8.23 0.08 -15.17
N ASN A 170 7.25 -0.41 -14.39
CA ASN A 170 6.59 0.38 -13.37
C ASN A 170 7.04 0.03 -11.94
N LEU A 171 7.21 -1.26 -11.63
CA LEU A 171 7.30 -1.73 -10.24
C LEU A 171 8.72 -2.12 -9.81
N PHE A 172 9.57 -2.60 -10.71
CA PHE A 172 10.92 -3.08 -10.38
C PHE A 172 12.01 -2.27 -11.07
N GLY A 173 12.98 -1.80 -10.32
CA GLY A 173 14.20 -1.17 -10.83
C GLY A 173 15.17 -2.21 -11.41
N ASP A 174 15.30 -3.34 -10.75
CA ASP A 174 16.03 -4.50 -11.21
C ASP A 174 15.09 -5.49 -11.91
N LYS A 175 15.21 -5.55 -13.25
CA LYS A 175 14.37 -6.43 -14.09
C LYS A 175 14.57 -7.93 -13.82
N SER A 176 15.72 -8.34 -13.24
CA SER A 176 16.01 -9.73 -12.90
C SER A 176 15.08 -10.26 -11.79
N LYS A 177 14.49 -9.36 -10.99
CA LYS A 177 13.52 -9.69 -9.94
C LYS A 177 12.12 -10.02 -10.49
N VAL A 178 11.85 -9.74 -11.76
CA VAL A 178 10.58 -10.09 -12.42
C VAL A 178 10.64 -11.53 -12.90
N THR A 179 10.39 -12.47 -11.98
CA THR A 179 10.41 -13.91 -12.24
C THR A 179 9.17 -14.37 -13.03
N GLU A 180 9.23 -15.56 -13.65
CA GLU A 180 8.07 -16.17 -14.31
C GLU A 180 6.93 -16.37 -13.32
N ALA A 181 7.23 -16.89 -12.12
CA ALA A 181 6.24 -17.13 -11.08
C ALA A 181 5.48 -15.82 -10.70
N LEU A 182 6.20 -14.70 -10.58
CA LEU A 182 5.56 -13.40 -10.30
C LEU A 182 4.69 -12.94 -11.48
N VAL A 183 5.13 -13.15 -12.72
CA VAL A 183 4.34 -12.79 -13.91
C VAL A 183 3.05 -13.61 -13.95
N GLU A 184 3.11 -14.90 -13.65
CA GLU A 184 1.93 -15.77 -13.59
C GLU A 184 0.99 -15.37 -12.44
N GLU A 185 1.52 -15.12 -11.23
CA GLU A 185 0.75 -14.66 -10.07
C GLU A 185 -0.04 -13.39 -10.39
N VAL A 186 0.64 -12.37 -10.94
CA VAL A 186 0.00 -11.10 -11.32
C VAL A 186 -0.99 -11.28 -12.46
N ARG A 187 -0.66 -12.11 -13.46
CA ARG A 187 -1.56 -12.41 -14.58
C ARG A 187 -2.85 -13.06 -14.10
N ASP A 188 -2.74 -14.07 -13.24
CA ASP A 188 -3.90 -14.77 -12.73
C ASP A 188 -4.80 -13.83 -11.93
N ALA A 189 -4.22 -12.96 -11.08
CA ALA A 189 -4.97 -11.90 -10.40
C ALA A 189 -5.63 -10.89 -11.38
N MET A 190 -4.98 -10.57 -12.52
CA MET A 190 -5.57 -9.70 -13.55
C MET A 190 -6.73 -10.34 -14.31
N LEU A 191 -6.79 -11.65 -14.38
CA LEU A 191 -7.83 -12.39 -15.10
C LEU A 191 -9.08 -12.71 -14.24
N GLU A 192 -9.02 -12.45 -12.93
CA GLU A 192 -10.19 -12.56 -12.06
C GLU A 192 -11.31 -11.63 -12.53
N PRO A 193 -12.59 -12.05 -12.42
CA PRO A 193 -13.72 -11.27 -12.96
C PRO A 193 -13.83 -9.85 -12.46
N GLU A 194 -13.48 -9.59 -11.19
CA GLU A 194 -13.54 -8.29 -10.53
C GLU A 194 -12.19 -7.56 -10.50
N ALA A 195 -11.16 -8.10 -11.20
CA ALA A 195 -9.82 -7.55 -11.22
C ALA A 195 -9.81 -6.07 -11.63
N GLY A 196 -9.14 -5.24 -10.84
CA GLY A 196 -9.02 -3.81 -11.07
C GLY A 196 -10.25 -2.97 -10.71
N LYS A 197 -11.44 -3.57 -10.48
CA LYS A 197 -12.66 -2.84 -10.11
C LYS A 197 -12.47 -1.94 -8.88
N PRO A 198 -11.88 -2.41 -7.77
CA PRO A 198 -11.64 -1.56 -6.60
C PRO A 198 -10.75 -0.37 -6.93
N PHE A 199 -9.68 -0.60 -7.71
CA PHE A 199 -8.76 0.48 -8.09
C PHE A 199 -9.40 1.49 -9.04
N ILE A 200 -10.15 1.04 -10.03
CA ILE A 200 -10.90 1.90 -10.95
C ILE A 200 -11.91 2.75 -10.17
N SER A 201 -12.64 2.15 -9.23
CA SER A 201 -13.57 2.86 -8.35
C SER A 201 -12.84 3.90 -7.49
N PHE A 202 -11.73 3.52 -6.86
CA PHE A 202 -10.88 4.44 -6.10
C PHE A 202 -10.37 5.60 -6.95
N GLN A 203 -9.87 5.34 -8.15
CA GLN A 203 -9.43 6.41 -9.07
C GLN A 203 -10.58 7.38 -9.39
N ARG A 204 -11.78 6.87 -9.62
CA ARG A 204 -12.96 7.68 -9.95
C ARG A 204 -13.44 8.52 -8.78
N SER A 205 -13.35 8.00 -7.57
CA SER A 205 -13.72 8.73 -6.34
C SER A 205 -12.70 9.80 -5.98
N GLU A 206 -11.40 9.51 -6.15
CA GLU A 206 -10.33 10.41 -5.69
C GLU A 206 -9.86 11.42 -6.74
N ILE A 207 -9.87 11.07 -8.05
CA ILE A 207 -9.38 11.96 -9.11
C ILE A 207 -10.55 12.79 -9.66
N THR A 208 -10.71 14.01 -9.15
CA THR A 208 -11.72 14.97 -9.62
C THR A 208 -11.20 15.74 -10.84
N ARG A 209 -11.99 16.63 -11.41
CA ARG A 209 -11.58 17.46 -12.56
C ARG A 209 -10.49 18.46 -12.23
N THR A 210 -10.40 18.92 -10.98
CA THR A 210 -9.57 20.06 -10.55
C THR A 210 -8.46 19.66 -9.58
N GLY A 211 -8.53 18.50 -8.94
CA GLY A 211 -7.58 18.02 -7.94
C GLY A 211 -7.96 16.64 -7.39
N LEU A 212 -7.44 16.30 -6.25
CA LEU A 212 -7.81 15.10 -5.51
C LEU A 212 -9.01 15.41 -4.61
N ASN A 213 -9.90 14.43 -4.43
CA ASN A 213 -11.06 14.58 -3.56
C ASN A 213 -10.64 14.65 -2.09
N THR A 214 -9.72 13.76 -1.68
CA THR A 214 -9.12 13.79 -0.35
C THR A 214 -7.80 14.52 -0.41
N ASP A 215 -7.77 15.74 0.14
CA ASP A 215 -6.56 16.56 0.19
C ASP A 215 -5.69 16.16 1.39
N LEU A 216 -4.91 15.11 1.24
CA LEU A 216 -3.93 14.70 2.25
C LEU A 216 -2.73 15.65 2.28
N TYR A 217 -2.33 16.17 1.13
CA TYR A 217 -1.09 16.93 1.00
C TYR A 217 -1.09 18.21 1.84
N SER A 218 -2.19 18.97 1.84
CA SER A 218 -2.31 20.18 2.64
C SER A 218 -2.32 19.94 4.15
N ARG A 219 -2.65 18.71 4.56
CA ARG A 219 -2.77 18.29 5.96
C ARG A 219 -1.55 17.54 6.50
N LEU A 220 -0.51 17.30 5.69
CA LEU A 220 0.68 16.56 6.14
C LEU A 220 1.36 17.18 7.38
N GLY A 221 1.25 18.50 7.56
CA GLY A 221 1.75 19.21 8.75
C GLY A 221 1.01 18.90 10.05
N GLU A 222 -0.16 18.25 9.99
CA GLU A 222 -0.95 17.83 11.17
C GLU A 222 -0.48 16.48 11.73
N ILE A 223 0.34 15.72 11.01
CA ILE A 223 0.82 14.38 11.42
C ILE A 223 1.78 14.54 12.60
N ALA A 224 1.38 14.03 13.77
CA ALA A 224 2.10 14.23 15.02
C ALA A 224 3.07 13.11 15.39
N MET A 225 2.78 11.85 14.96
CA MET A 225 3.60 10.70 15.32
C MET A 225 4.91 10.66 14.51
N PRO A 226 5.97 10.02 15.06
CA PRO A 226 7.20 9.80 14.29
C PRO A 226 6.91 9.07 12.98
N THR A 227 7.41 9.62 11.89
CA THR A 227 7.12 9.16 10.53
C THR A 227 8.40 8.83 9.78
N LEU A 228 8.42 7.68 9.10
CA LEU A 228 9.45 7.31 8.14
C LEU A 228 8.84 7.16 6.75
N LEU A 229 9.13 8.09 5.84
CA LEU A 229 8.83 7.90 4.43
C LEU A 229 9.88 6.96 3.81
N ILE A 230 9.45 5.86 3.20
CA ILE A 230 10.32 5.01 2.38
C ILE A 230 9.93 5.21 0.92
N HIS A 231 10.92 5.43 0.03
CA HIS A 231 10.62 5.76 -1.36
C HIS A 231 11.64 5.20 -2.34
N GLY A 232 11.16 4.57 -3.42
CA GLY A 232 12.01 4.10 -4.50
C GLY A 232 12.55 5.26 -5.34
N SER A 233 13.88 5.37 -5.51
CA SER A 233 14.48 6.51 -6.23
C SER A 233 14.07 6.61 -7.71
N LYS A 234 13.57 5.51 -8.30
CA LYS A 234 13.11 5.42 -9.70
C LYS A 234 11.61 5.20 -9.81
N ASP A 235 10.84 5.47 -8.75
CA ASP A 235 9.38 5.38 -8.81
C ASP A 235 8.80 6.29 -9.90
N LYS A 236 7.90 5.72 -10.72
CA LYS A 236 7.23 6.42 -11.81
C LYS A 236 5.77 6.73 -11.51
N ALA A 237 5.19 6.01 -10.56
CA ALA A 237 3.81 6.24 -10.13
C ALA A 237 3.73 7.44 -9.18
N VAL A 238 4.64 7.51 -8.21
CA VAL A 238 4.81 8.65 -7.30
C VAL A 238 6.25 9.16 -7.46
N PRO A 239 6.47 10.29 -8.14
CA PRO A 239 7.83 10.80 -8.34
C PRO A 239 8.54 11.15 -7.02
N LEU A 240 9.82 10.78 -6.91
CA LEU A 240 10.66 11.06 -5.71
C LEU A 240 10.60 12.51 -5.25
N LYS A 241 10.49 13.47 -6.17
CA LYS A 241 10.36 14.89 -5.84
C LYS A 241 9.18 15.20 -4.93
N ASP A 242 8.09 14.43 -5.04
CA ASP A 242 6.88 14.63 -4.25
C ASP A 242 7.10 14.09 -2.82
N ALA A 243 7.79 12.95 -2.66
CA ALA A 243 8.21 12.45 -1.35
C ALA A 243 9.21 13.40 -0.66
N LEU A 244 10.18 13.98 -1.41
CA LEU A 244 11.10 14.99 -0.92
C LEU A 244 10.39 16.28 -0.47
N ALA A 245 9.31 16.67 -1.14
CA ALA A 245 8.52 17.83 -0.73
C ALA A 245 7.67 17.50 0.51
N ALA A 246 7.00 16.37 0.52
CA ALA A 246 6.15 15.90 1.61
C ALA A 246 6.94 15.69 2.92
N SER A 247 8.15 15.14 2.84
CA SER A 247 9.00 14.92 4.02
C SER A 247 9.34 16.19 4.78
N LYS A 248 9.30 17.34 4.11
CA LYS A 248 9.55 18.66 4.75
C LYS A 248 8.30 19.25 5.40
N LEU A 249 7.12 18.72 5.07
CA LEU A 249 5.85 19.17 5.63
C LEU A 249 5.47 18.41 6.91
N ILE A 250 5.88 17.15 7.01
CA ILE A 250 5.61 16.31 8.20
C ILE A 250 6.64 16.65 9.29
N PRO A 251 6.20 17.09 10.50
CA PRO A 251 7.11 17.63 11.53
C PRO A 251 8.20 16.65 12.00
N ASN A 252 7.84 15.39 12.29
CA ASN A 252 8.76 14.37 12.81
C ASN A 252 9.04 13.31 11.74
N CYS A 253 9.52 13.75 10.56
CA CYS A 253 9.71 12.88 9.40
C CYS A 253 11.19 12.58 9.13
N GLN A 254 11.49 11.30 8.95
CA GLN A 254 12.70 10.82 8.28
C GLN A 254 12.31 10.34 6.87
N LEU A 255 13.21 10.51 5.91
CA LEU A 255 13.05 9.99 4.55
C LEU A 255 14.18 9.01 4.24
N HIS A 256 13.81 7.79 3.90
CA HIS A 256 14.74 6.78 3.40
C HIS A 256 14.48 6.53 1.92
N ILE A 257 15.52 6.73 1.09
CA ILE A 257 15.45 6.51 -0.35
C ILE A 257 16.05 5.14 -0.65
N MET A 258 15.24 4.23 -1.19
CA MET A 258 15.69 2.94 -1.68
C MET A 258 16.26 3.09 -3.10
N GLU A 259 17.59 3.25 -3.15
CA GLU A 259 18.29 3.57 -4.39
C GLU A 259 18.12 2.48 -5.47
N GLY A 260 17.74 2.89 -6.67
CA GLY A 260 17.53 2.02 -7.82
C GLY A 260 16.16 1.36 -7.86
N CYS A 261 15.44 1.26 -6.73
CA CYS A 261 14.11 0.67 -6.66
C CYS A 261 13.05 1.56 -7.35
N ARG A 262 12.00 0.91 -7.83
CA ARG A 262 10.78 1.56 -8.31
C ARG A 262 9.66 1.45 -7.26
N HIS A 263 8.42 1.23 -7.71
CA HIS A 263 7.21 1.34 -6.89
C HIS A 263 6.97 0.17 -5.93
N TRP A 264 7.75 -0.94 -5.99
CA TRP A 264 7.67 -2.05 -5.05
C TRP A 264 9.01 -2.30 -4.31
N PRO A 265 9.56 -1.30 -3.61
CA PRO A 265 10.85 -1.41 -2.95
C PRO A 265 10.89 -2.54 -1.91
N GLN A 266 9.77 -2.77 -1.19
CA GLN A 266 9.61 -3.84 -0.20
C GLN A 266 9.67 -5.25 -0.82
N LYS A 267 9.23 -5.41 -2.07
CA LYS A 267 9.29 -6.68 -2.80
C LYS A 267 10.60 -6.84 -3.57
N GLU A 268 11.17 -5.74 -4.02
CA GLU A 268 12.43 -5.74 -4.75
C GLU A 268 13.64 -6.03 -3.83
N ARG A 269 13.62 -5.48 -2.58
CA ARG A 269 14.69 -5.64 -1.58
C ARG A 269 14.12 -5.83 -0.17
N PRO A 270 13.48 -6.97 0.11
CA PRO A 270 12.74 -7.21 1.36
C PRO A 270 13.63 -7.17 2.61
N GLU A 271 14.88 -7.65 2.53
CA GLU A 271 15.82 -7.64 3.65
C GLU A 271 16.26 -6.20 4.01
N GLU A 272 16.59 -5.39 3.00
CA GLU A 272 16.94 -3.99 3.19
C GLU A 272 15.76 -3.21 3.75
N PHE A 273 14.57 -3.41 3.18
CA PHE A 273 13.33 -2.79 3.63
C PHE A 273 13.04 -3.13 5.10
N ALA A 274 13.05 -4.41 5.45
CA ALA A 274 12.78 -4.85 6.81
C ALA A 274 13.82 -4.34 7.81
N ARG A 275 15.09 -4.26 7.42
CA ARG A 275 16.16 -3.66 8.25
C ARG A 275 15.87 -2.19 8.52
N VAL A 276 15.53 -1.41 7.51
CA VAL A 276 15.19 0.03 7.64
C VAL A 276 14.00 0.24 8.57
N VAL A 277 12.96 -0.58 8.45
CA VAL A 277 11.79 -0.56 9.35
C VAL A 277 12.19 -0.89 10.80
N ARG A 278 13.01 -1.93 11.01
CA ARG A 278 13.48 -2.30 12.37
C ARG A 278 14.34 -1.20 12.99
N ASP A 279 15.27 -0.65 12.24
CA ASP A 279 16.17 0.41 12.70
C ASP A 279 15.36 1.66 13.13
N PHE A 280 14.33 2.02 12.35
CA PHE A 280 13.44 3.12 12.69
C PHE A 280 12.65 2.83 13.98
N ILE A 281 12.04 1.63 14.10
CA ILE A 281 11.29 1.24 15.31
C ILE A 281 12.21 1.27 16.55
N ALA A 282 13.41 0.70 16.46
CA ALA A 282 14.36 0.66 17.57
C ALA A 282 14.81 2.07 18.01
N GLY A 283 14.97 2.98 17.07
CA GLY A 283 15.34 4.38 17.35
C GLY A 283 14.26 5.19 18.08
N GLN A 284 13.03 4.69 18.19
CA GLN A 284 11.92 5.37 18.88
C GLN A 284 11.71 4.90 20.32
N ASN A 285 12.63 4.09 20.90
CA ASN A 285 12.55 3.57 22.27
C ASN A 285 11.20 2.88 22.58
N LEU A 286 10.78 1.99 21.71
CA LEU A 286 9.53 1.22 21.82
C LEU A 286 9.68 -0.05 22.63
#